data_117b8f62ddd98e21a15dfdae4e92c5fa
#
_entry.id   117b8f62ddd98e21a15dfdae4e92c5fa
#
_cell.length_a   1.000
_cell.length_b   1.000
_cell.length_c   1.000
_cell.angle_alpha   90.00
_cell.angle_beta   90.00
_cell.angle_gamma   90.00
#
_symmetry.space_group_name_H-M   'P 1'
#
loop_
_entity.id
_entity.type
_entity.pdbx_description
1 polymer ?
#
loop_
_entity_poly.entity_id
_entity_poly.type
_entity_poly.pdbx_seq_one_letter_code
_entity_poly.pdbx_strand_id
1 'polypeptide(L)'
;MKKIIKILSIIFIFLTIQSAYTQLSKTHFIPPLATTSSGNNAPNEQWFHISTPSEDPVNFTIKRGDGSALYSDTVSNAQPWTERANQGGSQVEYGYLFASEDETDQLLTLHGFIIEADQEIYVSTRFISQSNNHGGALVSKGDSALGNRFWTGSLQVGGNGHMSFLSFMATENNTFVTVNLRANVPTLSGQTGTINVGPLSIGQSYVIAVEDDSYGVIGTLIESTKPIVVNSGSGVGSFAVGTAGGQDFGVDQIVGSDLVGSEYIFVKGNGNNSWENVLIIADQNNTAINVNGSPYTDANGNQIVLDEGGYLIIEGDKYVNGNLYVNTNNKDNKLFAYQGLGDVYTGFSGQYPAANQGMVFVPPLSCGTSGNVNNIAEIDRVGEGNGSLFNDNAQVSFVTTKGSTIFVNGAQINEADGNVARNDVLGNNNYESYVITNLTGNIKVESNGEMYVSYYNTNGAASTAGFYSGFTKPPKFDLDITFETKGACINEDGSSNIELSAVGSFASFLWEIKNNDGTFSPAPGNSTATKYKPTQSGVYRLTGILECDIELN
;
A
#
# COMPACT_ATOMS: atom_id res chain seq x y z
N MET A 1 0.85 -68.01 19.36
CA MET A 1 0.06 -66.99 18.67
C MET A 1 0.43 -65.61 19.21
N LYS A 2 1.34 -64.90 18.54
CA LYS A 2 1.73 -63.52 18.90
C LYS A 2 0.93 -62.56 18.02
N LYS A 3 0.03 -61.78 18.60
CA LYS A 3 -0.65 -60.69 17.91
C LYS A 3 0.33 -59.52 17.76
N ILE A 4 0.62 -59.16 16.52
CA ILE A 4 1.36 -57.95 16.17
C ILE A 4 0.32 -56.81 16.07
N ILE A 5 0.37 -55.90 17.02
CA ILE A 5 -0.39 -54.67 16.98
C ILE A 5 0.39 -53.70 16.08
N LYS A 6 -0.13 -53.39 14.90
CA LYS A 6 0.35 -52.29 14.06
C LYS A 6 -0.19 -50.99 14.62
N ILE A 7 0.66 -50.21 15.24
CA ILE A 7 0.36 -48.81 15.60
C ILE A 7 0.53 -47.99 14.31
N LEU A 8 -0.58 -47.50 13.78
CA LEU A 8 -0.61 -46.55 12.69
C LEU A 8 -0.37 -45.16 13.31
N SER A 9 0.86 -44.66 13.24
CA SER A 9 1.17 -43.27 13.59
C SER A 9 0.68 -42.39 12.44
N ILE A 10 -0.44 -41.69 12.64
CA ILE A 10 -0.88 -40.61 11.78
C ILE A 10 -0.01 -39.41 12.16
N ILE A 11 0.98 -39.12 11.34
CA ILE A 11 1.71 -37.86 11.41
C ILE A 11 0.81 -36.80 10.79
N PHE A 12 0.18 -35.97 11.63
CA PHE A 12 -0.43 -34.72 11.20
C PHE A 12 0.74 -33.75 10.89
N ILE A 13 1.07 -33.63 9.62
CA ILE A 13 1.90 -32.52 9.15
C ILE A 13 0.99 -31.29 9.19
N PHE A 14 1.15 -30.48 10.25
CA PHE A 14 0.70 -29.10 10.21
C PHE A 14 1.57 -28.36 9.18
N LEU A 15 1.10 -28.26 7.96
CA LEU A 15 1.56 -27.23 7.04
C LEU A 15 1.10 -25.90 7.63
N THR A 16 1.98 -25.24 8.37
CA THR A 16 1.83 -23.81 8.63
C THR A 16 2.05 -23.12 7.28
N ILE A 17 0.96 -22.83 6.59
CA ILE A 17 0.98 -21.87 5.49
C ILE A 17 1.35 -20.56 6.17
N GLN A 18 2.59 -20.14 6.09
CA GLN A 18 2.98 -18.77 6.41
C GLN A 18 2.41 -17.92 5.28
N SER A 19 1.21 -17.42 5.51
CA SER A 19 0.61 -16.41 4.65
C SER A 19 1.54 -15.20 4.68
N ALA A 20 2.06 -14.81 3.52
CA ALA A 20 2.85 -13.58 3.39
C ALA A 20 1.90 -12.38 3.54
N TYR A 21 1.64 -11.98 4.76
CA TYR A 21 0.92 -10.75 5.08
C TYR A 21 1.95 -9.61 5.11
N THR A 22 1.88 -8.69 4.18
CA THR A 22 2.94 -7.69 3.98
C THR A 22 2.62 -6.30 4.49
N GLN A 23 1.34 -5.95 4.61
CA GLN A 23 0.90 -4.79 5.38
C GLN A 23 0.79 -5.10 6.88
N LEU A 24 0.77 -6.36 7.21
CA LEU A 24 0.89 -6.91 8.54
C LEU A 24 2.39 -7.07 8.84
N SER A 25 2.94 -6.27 9.73
CA SER A 25 4.37 -6.16 10.00
C SER A 25 4.66 -5.98 11.48
N LYS A 26 5.89 -6.30 11.88
CA LYS A 26 6.37 -6.01 13.24
C LYS A 26 6.88 -4.59 13.40
N THR A 27 7.24 -3.94 12.30
CA THR A 27 7.74 -2.57 12.30
C THR A 27 7.03 -1.75 11.23
N HIS A 28 6.55 -0.57 11.64
CA HIS A 28 5.91 0.39 10.78
C HIS A 28 6.63 1.73 10.89
N PHE A 29 7.00 2.30 9.76
CA PHE A 29 7.53 3.65 9.65
C PHE A 29 6.45 4.56 9.06
N ILE A 30 6.16 5.67 9.72
CA ILE A 30 5.15 6.64 9.28
C ILE A 30 5.83 8.00 9.16
N PRO A 31 6.29 8.38 7.94
CA PRO A 31 6.80 9.73 7.70
C PRO A 31 5.77 10.78 8.07
N PRO A 32 6.17 12.00 8.44
CA PRO A 32 5.24 13.07 8.74
C PRO A 32 4.45 13.50 7.50
N LEU A 33 3.28 14.06 7.72
CA LEU A 33 2.42 14.65 6.71
C LEU A 33 2.60 16.17 6.73
N ALA A 34 2.32 16.86 5.61
CA ALA A 34 2.22 18.31 5.63
C ALA A 34 0.81 18.75 6.05
N THR A 35 0.74 19.82 6.81
CA THR A 35 -0.52 20.45 7.21
C THR A 35 -0.68 21.81 6.56
N THR A 36 -1.92 22.15 6.21
CA THR A 36 -2.27 23.51 5.77
C THR A 36 -2.33 24.47 6.97
N SER A 37 -1.83 25.70 6.79
CA SER A 37 -2.00 26.79 7.75
C SER A 37 -3.41 27.40 7.72
N SER A 38 -4.26 26.99 6.78
CA SER A 38 -5.58 27.55 6.53
C SER A 38 -6.58 27.23 7.65
N GLY A 39 -6.42 27.87 8.79
CA GLY A 39 -7.39 27.97 9.87
C GLY A 39 -8.13 26.68 10.23
N ASN A 40 -9.44 26.66 9.94
CA ASN A 40 -10.30 25.51 10.30
C ASN A 40 -10.05 24.23 9.49
N ASN A 41 -9.23 24.28 8.44
CA ASN A 41 -8.90 23.11 7.61
C ASN A 41 -7.69 22.35 8.15
N ALA A 42 -6.92 22.96 9.07
CA ALA A 42 -5.81 22.25 9.72
C ALA A 42 -6.31 21.01 10.49
N PRO A 43 -5.56 19.91 10.49
CA PRO A 43 -5.88 18.73 11.29
C PRO A 43 -5.92 19.12 12.78
N ASN A 44 -6.93 18.65 13.49
CA ASN A 44 -7.14 18.97 14.91
C ASN A 44 -7.06 17.74 15.80
N GLU A 45 -7.48 16.60 15.29
CA GLU A 45 -7.44 15.33 15.98
C GLU A 45 -6.82 14.26 15.10
N GLN A 46 -6.03 13.41 15.71
CA GLN A 46 -5.45 12.24 15.08
C GLN A 46 -5.52 11.05 16.02
N TRP A 47 -5.73 9.88 15.45
CA TRP A 47 -5.94 8.64 16.18
C TRP A 47 -5.13 7.53 15.54
N PHE A 48 -4.49 6.73 16.38
CA PHE A 48 -3.94 5.45 15.95
C PHE A 48 -4.98 4.35 16.11
N HIS A 49 -5.03 3.47 15.12
CA HIS A 49 -5.75 2.21 15.18
C HIS A 49 -4.76 1.09 14.93
N ILE A 50 -4.53 0.26 15.94
CA ILE A 50 -3.61 -0.87 15.88
C ILE A 50 -4.42 -2.14 16.12
N SER A 51 -4.24 -3.12 15.25
CA SER A 51 -4.91 -4.42 15.34
C SER A 51 -3.96 -5.56 14.97
N THR A 52 -4.29 -6.78 15.35
CA THR A 52 -3.48 -7.97 15.08
C THR A 52 -4.37 -9.19 14.87
N PRO A 53 -3.93 -10.17 14.07
CA PRO A 53 -4.58 -11.49 14.01
C PRO A 53 -4.35 -12.35 15.27
N SER A 54 -3.37 -11.99 16.12
CA SER A 54 -3.00 -12.79 17.30
C SER A 54 -4.11 -12.81 18.33
N GLU A 55 -4.49 -13.99 18.79
CA GLU A 55 -5.42 -14.17 19.93
C GLU A 55 -4.74 -13.81 21.26
N ASP A 56 -3.42 -14.02 21.36
CA ASP A 56 -2.61 -13.65 22.51
C ASP A 56 -2.23 -12.16 22.47
N PRO A 57 -2.09 -11.49 23.63
CA PRO A 57 -1.62 -10.10 23.69
C PRO A 57 -0.24 -9.92 23.06
N VAL A 58 -0.14 -8.95 22.14
CA VAL A 58 1.09 -8.52 21.45
C VAL A 58 1.53 -7.19 22.03
N ASN A 59 2.74 -7.11 22.57
CA ASN A 59 3.29 -5.84 23.02
C ASN A 59 3.70 -5.00 21.81
N PHE A 60 3.43 -3.70 21.86
CA PHE A 60 3.92 -2.74 20.89
C PHE A 60 4.40 -1.46 21.56
N THR A 61 5.24 -0.71 20.83
CA THR A 61 5.74 0.59 21.26
C THR A 61 5.67 1.57 20.10
N ILE A 62 5.04 2.72 20.33
CA ILE A 62 5.05 3.88 19.44
C ILE A 62 6.21 4.78 19.84
N LYS A 63 7.09 5.09 18.88
CA LYS A 63 8.26 5.93 19.04
C LYS A 63 8.16 7.13 18.09
N ARG A 64 8.80 8.24 18.45
CA ARG A 64 9.06 9.36 17.55
C ARG A 64 10.14 9.00 16.52
N GLY A 65 10.35 9.89 15.56
CA GLY A 65 11.41 9.76 14.56
C GLY A 65 12.83 9.62 15.14
N ASP A 66 13.09 10.22 16.31
CA ASP A 66 14.37 10.07 17.01
C ASP A 66 14.53 8.74 17.77
N GLY A 67 13.53 7.85 17.70
CA GLY A 67 13.50 6.58 18.39
C GLY A 67 13.07 6.64 19.86
N SER A 68 12.76 7.82 20.40
CA SER A 68 12.29 7.94 21.79
C SER A 68 10.85 7.41 21.91
N ALA A 69 10.61 6.55 22.93
CA ALA A 69 9.31 5.95 23.15
C ALA A 69 8.28 6.98 23.63
N LEU A 70 7.07 6.94 23.07
CA LEU A 70 5.91 7.73 23.48
C LEU A 70 4.90 6.87 24.25
N TYR A 71 4.52 5.73 23.67
CA TYR A 71 3.52 4.82 24.24
C TYR A 71 4.02 3.39 24.16
N SER A 72 3.62 2.58 25.11
CA SER A 72 3.77 1.13 25.06
C SER A 72 2.53 0.49 25.66
N ASP A 73 1.94 -0.45 24.96
CA ASP A 73 0.73 -1.16 25.37
C ASP A 73 0.67 -2.53 24.70
N THR A 74 -0.48 -3.19 24.81
CA THR A 74 -0.77 -4.49 24.22
C THR A 74 -2.00 -4.43 23.31
N VAL A 75 -2.00 -5.28 22.29
CA VAL A 75 -3.12 -5.45 21.36
C VAL A 75 -3.38 -6.94 21.12
N SER A 76 -4.63 -7.33 20.94
CA SER A 76 -5.01 -8.69 20.51
C SER A 76 -6.13 -8.63 19.46
N ASN A 77 -6.44 -9.77 18.85
CA ASN A 77 -7.53 -9.85 17.88
C ASN A 77 -8.87 -9.41 18.48
N ALA A 78 -9.14 -9.83 19.71
CA ALA A 78 -10.37 -9.48 20.42
C ALA A 78 -10.39 -8.03 20.95
N GLN A 79 -9.21 -7.42 21.10
CA GLN A 79 -9.04 -6.08 21.68
C GLN A 79 -8.07 -5.26 20.82
N PRO A 80 -8.50 -4.70 19.68
CA PRO A 80 -7.74 -3.69 18.96
C PRO A 80 -7.49 -2.49 19.87
N TRP A 81 -6.37 -1.81 19.60
CA TRP A 81 -6.00 -0.63 20.35
C TRP A 81 -6.31 0.63 19.54
N THR A 82 -7.08 1.54 20.12
CA THR A 82 -7.43 2.83 19.50
C THR A 82 -7.18 3.91 20.52
N GLU A 83 -6.26 4.81 20.19
CA GLU A 83 -5.87 5.89 21.09
C GLU A 83 -5.59 7.17 20.33
N ARG A 84 -5.93 8.27 20.97
CA ARG A 84 -5.65 9.60 20.47
C ARG A 84 -4.15 9.89 20.59
N ALA A 85 -3.51 10.25 19.48
CA ALA A 85 -2.07 10.52 19.45
C ALA A 85 -1.65 11.75 20.28
N ASN A 86 -2.60 12.59 20.72
CA ASN A 86 -2.37 13.75 21.55
C ASN A 86 -3.02 13.60 22.94
N GLN A 87 -2.97 12.43 23.53
CA GLN A 87 -3.46 12.21 24.90
C GLN A 87 -2.76 13.09 25.93
N GLY A 88 -3.52 13.50 26.97
CA GLY A 88 -3.00 14.33 28.03
C GLY A 88 -3.09 15.84 27.80
N GLY A 89 -3.68 16.29 26.70
CA GLY A 89 -3.93 17.71 26.42
C GLY A 89 -2.72 18.51 25.97
N SER A 90 -1.59 17.85 25.72
CA SER A 90 -0.45 18.50 25.09
C SER A 90 -0.56 18.34 23.56
N GLN A 91 -0.49 19.44 22.83
CA GLN A 91 -0.40 19.44 21.36
C GLN A 91 0.95 18.92 20.84
N VAL A 92 1.82 18.51 21.73
CA VAL A 92 3.20 18.09 21.43
C VAL A 92 3.22 16.84 20.56
N GLU A 93 2.35 15.88 20.83
CA GLU A 93 2.28 14.62 20.06
C GLU A 93 1.58 14.80 18.72
N TYR A 94 0.65 15.73 18.65
CA TYR A 94 0.02 16.16 17.41
C TYR A 94 1.06 16.69 16.40
N GLY A 95 2.01 17.51 16.87
CA GLY A 95 3.10 18.03 16.05
C GLY A 95 4.06 16.96 15.49
N TYR A 96 3.99 15.71 15.91
CA TYR A 96 4.88 14.68 15.36
C TYR A 96 4.36 14.02 14.09
N LEU A 97 3.03 13.91 13.90
CA LEU A 97 2.50 13.41 12.63
C LEU A 97 2.53 14.47 11.53
N PHE A 98 2.31 15.72 11.88
CA PHE A 98 2.23 16.80 10.92
C PHE A 98 3.41 17.75 11.05
N ALA A 99 4.03 18.06 9.92
CA ALA A 99 4.98 19.17 9.79
C ALA A 99 4.21 20.43 9.35
N SER A 100 4.48 21.54 10.00
CA SER A 100 3.97 22.85 9.59
C SER A 100 4.68 23.37 8.33
N GLU A 101 4.17 24.43 7.71
CA GLU A 101 4.79 25.05 6.53
C GLU A 101 6.25 25.46 6.78
N ASP A 102 6.53 26.02 7.97
CA ASP A 102 7.87 26.45 8.38
C ASP A 102 8.83 25.26 8.59
N GLU A 103 8.33 24.05 8.72
CA GLU A 103 9.09 22.82 8.93
C GLU A 103 9.29 22.00 7.64
N THR A 104 8.77 22.49 6.52
CA THR A 104 9.04 21.88 5.21
C THR A 104 10.44 22.23 4.71
N ASP A 105 10.96 21.45 3.78
CA ASP A 105 12.26 21.61 3.14
C ASP A 105 13.46 21.61 4.11
N GLN A 106 13.31 20.95 5.26
CA GLN A 106 14.37 20.77 6.23
C GLN A 106 14.38 19.39 6.87
N LEU A 107 15.50 19.05 7.52
CA LEU A 107 15.66 17.79 8.21
C LEU A 107 14.85 17.77 9.50
N LEU A 108 13.96 16.80 9.63
CA LEU A 108 13.13 16.58 10.80
C LEU A 108 13.62 15.36 11.57
N THR A 109 13.81 15.51 12.90
CA THR A 109 14.32 14.43 13.76
C THR A 109 13.27 13.88 14.72
N LEU A 110 12.24 14.66 15.02
CA LEU A 110 11.18 14.26 15.96
C LEU A 110 9.89 13.84 15.27
N HIS A 111 9.69 14.27 14.03
CA HIS A 111 8.45 14.08 13.30
C HIS A 111 8.34 12.68 12.67
N GLY A 112 7.09 12.22 12.56
CA GLY A 112 6.78 10.88 12.15
C GLY A 112 6.86 9.88 13.29
N PHE A 113 6.49 8.64 13.01
CA PHE A 113 6.45 7.59 14.02
C PHE A 113 7.14 6.32 13.54
N ILE A 114 7.76 5.61 14.48
CA ILE A 114 8.23 4.24 14.33
C ILE A 114 7.44 3.41 15.33
N ILE A 115 6.71 2.40 14.84
CA ILE A 115 5.91 1.52 15.67
C ILE A 115 6.50 0.12 15.57
N GLU A 116 6.89 -0.44 16.70
CA GLU A 116 7.49 -1.76 16.80
C GLU A 116 6.63 -2.68 17.67
N ALA A 117 6.50 -3.95 17.28
CA ALA A 117 5.74 -4.94 18.02
C ALA A 117 6.44 -6.32 18.05
N ASP A 118 6.09 -7.12 19.05
CA ASP A 118 6.64 -8.49 19.21
C ASP A 118 6.13 -9.43 18.11
N GLN A 119 4.91 -9.21 17.64
CA GLN A 119 4.24 -9.94 16.56
C GLN A 119 3.76 -8.96 15.48
N GLU A 120 3.27 -9.49 14.39
CA GLU A 120 2.74 -8.70 13.29
C GLU A 120 1.45 -7.96 13.69
N ILE A 121 1.37 -6.69 13.32
CA ILE A 121 0.24 -5.80 13.58
C ILE A 121 -0.15 -5.04 12.31
N TYR A 122 -1.40 -4.60 12.21
CA TYR A 122 -1.85 -3.54 11.30
C TYR A 122 -1.78 -2.21 12.03
N VAL A 123 -1.39 -1.17 11.32
CA VAL A 123 -1.36 0.20 11.83
C VAL A 123 -2.04 1.14 10.84
N SER A 124 -2.99 1.92 11.31
CA SER A 124 -3.50 3.08 10.58
C SER A 124 -3.56 4.30 11.46
N THR A 125 -3.41 5.47 10.86
CA THR A 125 -3.73 6.75 11.49
C THR A 125 -4.94 7.35 10.79
N ARG A 126 -5.88 7.89 11.58
CA ARG A 126 -7.05 8.62 11.07
C ARG A 126 -7.08 9.99 11.72
N PHE A 127 -7.46 10.99 10.98
CA PHE A 127 -7.45 12.37 11.47
C PHE A 127 -8.58 13.18 10.85
N ILE A 128 -8.99 14.22 11.57
CA ILE A 128 -10.01 15.17 11.14
C ILE A 128 -9.54 16.61 11.37
N SER A 129 -10.05 17.52 10.55
CA SER A 129 -9.81 18.95 10.69
C SER A 129 -10.59 19.56 11.84
N GLN A 130 -10.20 20.77 12.25
CA GLN A 130 -10.89 21.53 13.29
C GLN A 130 -12.36 21.83 12.93
N SER A 131 -12.67 21.97 11.65
CA SER A 131 -14.03 22.22 11.17
C SER A 131 -14.89 20.95 11.14
N ASN A 132 -14.31 19.75 11.32
CA ASN A 132 -14.92 18.44 11.06
C ASN A 132 -15.43 18.26 9.60
N ASN A 133 -14.93 19.08 8.66
CA ASN A 133 -15.33 19.01 7.26
C ASN A 133 -14.32 18.26 6.39
N HIS A 134 -13.14 17.99 6.92
CA HIS A 134 -12.09 17.27 6.22
C HIS A 134 -11.60 16.12 7.10
N GLY A 135 -11.57 14.94 6.56
CA GLY A 135 -11.02 13.73 7.16
C GLY A 135 -9.88 13.17 6.30
N GLY A 136 -9.09 12.32 6.90
CA GLY A 136 -8.06 11.60 6.20
C GLY A 136 -7.60 10.39 6.97
N ALA A 137 -7.02 9.46 6.26
CA ALA A 137 -6.37 8.30 6.85
C ALA A 137 -5.12 7.92 6.09
N LEU A 138 -4.25 7.25 6.80
CA LEU A 138 -3.08 6.57 6.26
C LEU A 138 -3.06 5.17 6.84
N VAL A 139 -3.11 4.17 5.96
CA VAL A 139 -2.89 2.78 6.35
C VAL A 139 -1.45 2.43 6.05
N SER A 140 -0.68 2.14 7.09
CA SER A 140 0.72 1.76 6.92
C SER A 140 0.85 0.48 6.12
N LYS A 141 1.74 0.47 5.13
CA LYS A 141 2.02 -0.70 4.31
C LYS A 141 3.09 -1.61 4.93
N GLY A 142 3.54 -1.29 6.17
CA GLY A 142 4.55 -2.08 6.87
C GLY A 142 5.83 -2.27 6.06
N ASP A 143 6.32 -3.50 6.01
CA ASP A 143 7.51 -3.84 5.22
C ASP A 143 7.35 -3.61 3.72
N SER A 144 6.11 -3.58 3.19
CA SER A 144 5.85 -3.30 1.77
C SER A 144 6.08 -1.83 1.41
N ALA A 145 6.07 -0.92 2.38
CA ALA A 145 6.41 0.48 2.16
C ALA A 145 7.89 0.72 1.88
N LEU A 146 8.76 -0.24 2.23
CA LEU A 146 10.21 -0.11 2.06
C LEU A 146 10.60 -0.18 0.58
N GLY A 147 11.17 0.90 0.05
CA GLY A 147 11.59 0.96 -1.34
C GLY A 147 12.72 1.97 -1.56
N ASN A 148 13.25 1.98 -2.78
CA ASN A 148 14.33 2.87 -3.18
C ASN A 148 13.96 3.83 -4.32
N ARG A 149 12.80 3.63 -4.96
CA ARG A 149 12.34 4.42 -6.10
C ARG A 149 10.82 4.53 -6.07
N PHE A 150 10.31 5.78 -6.18
CA PHE A 150 8.89 6.08 -6.05
C PHE A 150 8.47 7.21 -6.99
N TRP A 151 7.22 7.15 -7.48
CA TRP A 151 6.55 8.25 -8.16
C TRP A 151 5.37 8.73 -7.32
N THR A 152 5.38 10.01 -6.98
CA THR A 152 4.36 10.57 -6.08
C THR A 152 3.12 11.04 -6.82
N GLY A 153 1.96 10.83 -6.19
CA GLY A 153 0.66 11.32 -6.60
C GLY A 153 0.06 12.27 -5.56
N SER A 154 -0.90 13.07 -5.96
CA SER A 154 -1.68 13.93 -5.08
C SER A 154 -3.04 14.22 -5.71
N LEU A 155 -3.98 14.72 -4.90
CA LEU A 155 -5.13 15.43 -5.42
C LEU A 155 -4.68 16.78 -5.99
N GLN A 156 -5.48 17.34 -6.91
CA GLN A 156 -5.29 18.72 -7.33
C GLN A 156 -5.62 19.65 -6.16
N VAL A 157 -4.75 20.59 -5.93
CA VAL A 157 -4.91 21.61 -4.90
C VAL A 157 -5.55 22.86 -5.53
N GLY A 158 -6.49 23.48 -4.86
CA GLY A 158 -7.10 24.71 -5.31
C GLY A 158 -7.48 25.60 -4.13
N GLY A 159 -6.83 26.75 -4.03
CA GLY A 159 -7.11 27.75 -2.99
C GLY A 159 -5.89 28.08 -2.13
N ASN A 160 -5.94 29.24 -1.50
CA ASN A 160 -4.86 29.74 -0.64
C ASN A 160 -4.69 28.85 0.61
N GLY A 161 -3.48 28.47 0.92
CA GLY A 161 -3.13 27.66 2.08
C GLY A 161 -3.43 26.16 1.89
N HIS A 162 -3.78 25.73 0.69
CA HIS A 162 -3.85 24.32 0.34
C HIS A 162 -2.52 23.88 -0.27
N MET A 163 -2.11 22.64 -0.02
CA MET A 163 -0.84 22.17 -0.52
C MET A 163 -0.91 20.71 -0.95
N SER A 164 -0.13 20.37 -1.96
CA SER A 164 0.30 19.00 -2.21
C SER A 164 1.67 18.76 -1.58
N PHE A 165 1.95 17.54 -1.16
CA PHE A 165 3.21 17.22 -0.51
C PHE A 165 3.67 15.80 -0.79
N LEU A 166 4.95 15.59 -0.57
CA LEU A 166 5.58 14.31 -0.38
C LEU A 166 6.42 14.34 0.90
N SER A 167 6.55 13.21 1.54
CA SER A 167 7.45 13.07 2.69
C SER A 167 8.10 11.70 2.67
N PHE A 168 9.28 11.62 3.27
CA PHE A 168 9.99 10.35 3.42
C PHE A 168 10.70 10.26 4.75
N MET A 169 10.92 9.02 5.20
CA MET A 169 11.65 8.69 6.42
C MET A 169 12.69 7.62 6.11
N ALA A 170 13.93 7.85 6.57
CA ALA A 170 15.00 6.87 6.44
C ALA A 170 14.78 5.70 7.40
N THR A 171 14.97 4.47 6.91
CA THR A 171 14.86 3.24 7.70
C THR A 171 16.23 2.68 8.09
N GLU A 172 17.30 3.28 7.57
CA GLU A 172 18.68 2.94 7.86
C GLU A 172 19.56 4.20 7.96
N ASN A 173 20.67 4.08 8.70
CA ASN A 173 21.64 5.16 8.80
C ASN A 173 22.45 5.37 7.49
N ASN A 174 22.91 6.60 7.26
CA ASN A 174 23.64 7.01 6.06
C ASN A 174 22.83 6.81 4.77
N THR A 175 21.57 7.17 4.80
CA THR A 175 20.67 7.19 3.64
C THR A 175 20.74 8.54 2.94
N PHE A 176 20.89 8.52 1.62
CA PHE A 176 20.81 9.70 0.77
C PHE A 176 19.58 9.59 -0.12
N VAL A 177 18.87 10.69 -0.28
CA VAL A 177 17.64 10.77 -1.09
C VAL A 177 17.79 11.88 -2.12
N THR A 178 17.40 11.57 -3.35
CA THR A 178 17.29 12.53 -4.45
C THR A 178 15.84 12.66 -4.84
N VAL A 179 15.32 13.88 -4.85
CA VAL A 179 13.96 14.19 -5.28
C VAL A 179 14.04 15.03 -6.55
N ASN A 180 13.45 14.54 -7.63
CA ASN A 180 13.38 15.24 -8.91
C ASN A 180 11.96 15.77 -9.10
N LEU A 181 11.74 17.04 -8.75
CA LEU A 181 10.46 17.71 -8.95
C LEU A 181 10.14 17.78 -10.44
N ARG A 182 8.96 17.31 -10.82
CA ARG A 182 8.58 17.21 -12.24
C ARG A 182 8.45 18.57 -12.93
N ALA A 183 7.82 19.51 -12.30
CA ALA A 183 7.59 20.84 -12.85
C ALA A 183 8.57 21.84 -12.25
N ASN A 184 8.77 22.97 -12.93
CA ASN A 184 9.47 24.11 -12.34
C ASN A 184 8.60 24.84 -11.28
N VAL A 185 7.81 24.07 -10.55
CA VAL A 185 6.98 24.55 -9.45
C VAL A 185 7.87 24.64 -8.22
N PRO A 186 7.99 25.82 -7.59
CA PRO A 186 8.80 25.97 -6.41
C PRO A 186 8.10 25.30 -5.20
N THR A 187 8.90 24.72 -4.32
CA THR A 187 8.44 24.32 -2.99
C THR A 187 8.09 25.56 -2.16
N LEU A 188 7.47 25.38 -0.99
CA LEU A 188 7.14 26.49 -0.10
C LEU A 188 8.37 27.34 0.28
N SER A 189 9.55 26.73 0.37
CA SER A 189 10.82 27.45 0.60
C SER A 189 11.47 28.03 -0.66
N GLY A 190 10.88 27.80 -1.86
CA GLY A 190 11.36 28.29 -3.13
C GLY A 190 12.38 27.39 -3.86
N GLN A 191 12.58 26.15 -3.42
CA GLN A 191 13.44 25.18 -4.13
C GLN A 191 12.74 24.66 -5.39
N THR A 192 13.51 24.37 -6.43
CA THR A 192 13.03 23.84 -7.72
C THR A 192 13.98 22.79 -8.27
N GLY A 193 13.48 21.91 -9.14
CA GLY A 193 14.28 20.90 -9.83
C GLY A 193 14.72 19.76 -8.93
N THR A 194 16.02 19.47 -8.86
CA THR A 194 16.56 18.35 -8.10
C THR A 194 16.96 18.78 -6.68
N ILE A 195 16.39 18.12 -5.69
CA ILE A 195 16.69 18.32 -4.25
C ILE A 195 17.43 17.09 -3.75
N ASN A 196 18.61 17.28 -3.15
CA ASN A 196 19.41 16.21 -2.56
C ASN A 196 19.38 16.34 -1.03
N VAL A 197 18.99 15.26 -0.35
CA VAL A 197 18.83 15.21 1.10
C VAL A 197 19.70 14.10 1.68
N GLY A 198 20.42 14.40 2.74
CA GLY A 198 21.21 13.40 3.48
C GLY A 198 22.64 13.86 3.79
N PRO A 199 23.41 13.01 4.52
CA PRO A 199 23.03 11.70 5.01
C PRO A 199 21.95 11.75 6.09
N LEU A 200 20.96 10.87 5.98
CA LEU A 200 19.91 10.69 6.97
C LEU A 200 20.26 9.53 7.92
N SER A 201 19.92 9.67 9.17
CA SER A 201 19.89 8.58 10.16
C SER A 201 18.50 7.94 10.17
N ILE A 202 18.44 6.70 10.66
CA ILE A 202 17.15 6.00 10.87
C ILE A 202 16.16 6.88 11.63
N GLY A 203 14.92 6.96 11.11
CA GLY A 203 13.82 7.76 11.67
C GLY A 203 13.85 9.24 11.29
N GLN A 204 14.94 9.76 10.75
CA GLN A 204 14.95 11.13 10.24
C GLN A 204 14.12 11.25 8.99
N SER A 205 13.37 12.34 8.90
CA SER A 205 12.38 12.61 7.87
C SER A 205 12.63 13.92 7.14
N TYR A 206 11.99 14.09 6.00
CA TYR A 206 11.97 15.30 5.22
C TYR A 206 10.61 15.47 4.56
N VAL A 207 10.07 16.69 4.53
CA VAL A 207 8.79 17.01 3.91
C VAL A 207 9.01 18.07 2.85
N ILE A 208 8.51 17.83 1.66
CA ILE A 208 8.46 18.78 0.56
C ILE A 208 6.99 19.10 0.30
N ALA A 209 6.63 20.37 0.35
CA ALA A 209 5.28 20.84 0.06
C ALA A 209 5.29 21.91 -1.02
N VAL A 210 4.23 21.92 -1.81
CA VAL A 210 4.02 22.85 -2.92
C VAL A 210 2.62 23.42 -2.82
N GLU A 211 2.52 24.74 -2.81
CA GLU A 211 1.25 25.49 -2.93
C GLU A 211 1.07 25.88 -4.40
N ASP A 212 0.34 25.07 -5.13
CA ASP A 212 0.07 25.31 -6.55
C ASP A 212 -1.35 24.87 -6.90
N ASP A 213 -2.04 25.66 -7.69
CA ASP A 213 -3.42 25.40 -8.16
C ASP A 213 -3.52 24.20 -9.08
N SER A 214 -2.41 23.60 -9.53
CA SER A 214 -2.43 22.55 -10.51
C SER A 214 -2.09 21.19 -9.92
N TYR A 215 -1.00 20.62 -10.31
CA TYR A 215 -0.70 19.21 -10.05
C TYR A 215 0.60 19.03 -9.24
N GLY A 216 1.04 20.07 -8.59
CA GLY A 216 2.10 20.13 -7.58
C GLY A 216 3.17 19.03 -7.65
N VAL A 217 3.06 18.06 -6.76
CA VAL A 217 4.02 16.96 -6.65
C VAL A 217 3.75 15.75 -7.55
N ILE A 218 2.67 15.76 -8.36
CA ILE A 218 2.34 14.60 -9.22
C ILE A 218 3.46 14.34 -10.24
N GLY A 219 3.93 13.10 -10.30
CA GLY A 219 5.01 12.68 -11.19
C GLY A 219 6.40 13.16 -10.73
N THR A 220 6.57 13.45 -9.46
CA THR A 220 7.88 13.67 -8.84
C THR A 220 8.55 12.34 -8.55
N LEU A 221 9.81 12.19 -8.96
CA LEU A 221 10.61 11.01 -8.69
C LEU A 221 11.39 11.15 -7.39
N ILE A 222 11.31 10.12 -6.55
CA ILE A 222 12.14 9.98 -5.35
C ILE A 222 13.01 8.75 -5.50
N GLU A 223 14.32 8.92 -5.36
CA GLU A 223 15.30 7.83 -5.37
C GLU A 223 16.17 7.88 -4.12
N SER A 224 16.54 6.73 -3.58
CA SER A 224 17.35 6.64 -2.37
C SER A 224 18.42 5.56 -2.45
N THR A 225 19.52 5.76 -1.72
CA THR A 225 20.63 4.80 -1.66
C THR A 225 20.32 3.59 -0.79
N LYS A 226 19.35 3.70 0.10
CA LYS A 226 18.86 2.64 1.01
C LYS A 226 17.35 2.73 1.11
N PRO A 227 16.66 1.66 1.53
CA PRO A 227 15.20 1.68 1.65
C PRO A 227 14.71 2.84 2.52
N ILE A 228 13.70 3.52 2.04
CA ILE A 228 12.95 4.56 2.74
C ILE A 228 11.46 4.23 2.69
N VAL A 229 10.68 4.92 3.50
CA VAL A 229 9.22 4.92 3.43
C VAL A 229 8.75 6.29 2.95
N VAL A 230 7.74 6.31 2.09
CA VAL A 230 7.24 7.54 1.45
C VAL A 230 5.73 7.66 1.66
N ASN A 231 5.28 8.86 2.07
CA ASN A 231 3.89 9.29 1.96
C ASN A 231 3.76 10.35 0.87
N SER A 232 2.63 10.39 0.20
CA SER A 232 2.33 11.48 -0.73
C SER A 232 0.85 11.83 -0.71
N GLY A 233 0.53 13.07 -1.10
CA GLY A 233 -0.86 13.49 -1.15
C GLY A 233 -1.05 15.00 -1.10
N SER A 234 -2.22 15.39 -0.59
CA SER A 234 -2.64 16.77 -0.45
C SER A 234 -3.14 17.06 0.95
N GLY A 235 -2.76 18.18 1.50
CA GLY A 235 -3.30 18.67 2.78
C GLY A 235 -4.79 19.01 2.68
N VAL A 236 -5.25 19.50 1.52
CA VAL A 236 -6.65 19.62 1.12
C VAL A 236 -6.68 19.69 -0.40
N GLY A 237 -7.45 18.84 -1.06
CA GLY A 237 -7.47 18.79 -2.51
C GLY A 237 -8.65 18.03 -3.09
N SER A 238 -8.75 18.04 -4.42
CA SER A 238 -9.78 17.33 -5.19
C SER A 238 -9.28 16.97 -6.57
N PHE A 239 -9.77 15.85 -7.13
CA PHE A 239 -9.58 15.57 -8.57
C PHE A 239 -10.62 16.29 -9.47
N ALA A 240 -11.61 16.95 -8.90
CA ALA A 240 -12.59 17.72 -9.66
C ALA A 240 -11.98 19.03 -10.14
N VAL A 241 -11.39 19.00 -11.31
CA VAL A 241 -10.75 20.15 -11.94
C VAL A 241 -11.75 21.31 -12.11
N GLY A 242 -11.39 22.47 -11.59
CA GLY A 242 -12.11 23.73 -11.84
C GLY A 242 -13.41 23.95 -11.06
N THR A 243 -13.76 23.08 -10.12
CA THR A 243 -14.91 23.31 -9.21
C THR A 243 -14.41 23.64 -7.82
N ALA A 244 -14.75 24.85 -7.35
CA ALA A 244 -14.58 25.20 -5.94
C ALA A 244 -15.56 24.38 -5.09
N GLY A 245 -15.07 23.62 -4.14
CA GLY A 245 -15.87 22.83 -3.19
C GLY A 245 -15.60 21.33 -3.26
N GLY A 246 -15.93 20.63 -2.20
CA GLY A 246 -15.72 19.19 -2.09
C GLY A 246 -14.24 18.79 -2.10
N GLN A 247 -13.45 19.40 -1.24
CA GLN A 247 -12.04 19.09 -1.03
C GLN A 247 -11.87 18.33 0.28
N ASP A 248 -10.90 17.39 0.32
CA ASP A 248 -10.56 16.66 1.53
C ASP A 248 -9.04 16.38 1.60
N PHE A 249 -8.58 15.82 2.69
CA PHE A 249 -7.23 15.27 2.75
C PHE A 249 -7.14 14.07 1.82
N GLY A 250 -6.17 14.10 0.93
CA GLY A 250 -5.91 13.01 0.02
C GLY A 250 -4.50 12.48 0.22
N VAL A 251 -4.30 11.63 1.22
CA VAL A 251 -2.97 11.14 1.61
C VAL A 251 -2.93 9.63 1.70
N ASP A 252 -1.83 9.02 1.30
CA ASP A 252 -1.56 7.62 1.60
C ASP A 252 -0.05 7.35 1.66
N GLN A 253 0.31 6.26 2.30
CA GLN A 253 1.64 5.66 2.20
C GLN A 253 1.74 4.89 0.88
N ILE A 254 2.83 5.08 0.15
CA ILE A 254 3.03 4.45 -1.15
C ILE A 254 4.11 3.37 -1.09
N VAL A 255 4.11 2.47 -2.06
CA VAL A 255 5.16 1.44 -2.20
C VAL A 255 6.14 1.81 -3.31
N GLY A 256 7.31 1.21 -3.29
CA GLY A 256 8.32 1.43 -4.33
C GLY A 256 8.00 0.73 -5.67
N SER A 257 8.75 1.07 -6.71
CA SER A 257 8.65 0.52 -8.08
C SER A 257 8.68 -1.01 -8.12
N ASP A 258 9.26 -1.66 -7.13
CA ASP A 258 9.34 -3.13 -7.05
C ASP A 258 7.98 -3.77 -6.79
N LEU A 259 7.07 -3.06 -6.12
CA LEU A 259 5.76 -3.57 -5.67
C LEU A 259 4.57 -2.96 -6.41
N VAL A 260 4.77 -2.13 -7.42
CA VAL A 260 3.73 -1.70 -8.34
C VAL A 260 3.67 -2.66 -9.53
N GLY A 261 2.56 -2.66 -10.25
CA GLY A 261 2.29 -3.61 -11.33
C GLY A 261 1.74 -2.97 -12.59
N SER A 262 1.33 -3.80 -13.51
CA SER A 262 0.82 -3.43 -14.83
C SER A 262 -0.71 -3.53 -14.95
N GLU A 263 -1.40 -4.03 -13.91
CA GLU A 263 -2.84 -4.27 -13.92
C GLU A 263 -3.49 -3.82 -12.61
N TYR A 264 -4.61 -3.11 -12.72
CA TYR A 264 -5.35 -2.54 -11.59
C TYR A 264 -6.84 -2.63 -11.80
N ILE A 265 -7.59 -2.89 -10.74
CA ILE A 265 -9.04 -2.77 -10.70
C ILE A 265 -9.40 -1.78 -9.59
N PHE A 266 -10.08 -0.72 -9.98
CA PHE A 266 -10.59 0.31 -9.08
C PHE A 266 -12.07 0.07 -8.83
N VAL A 267 -12.47 0.09 -7.57
CA VAL A 267 -13.88 -0.01 -7.17
C VAL A 267 -14.38 1.39 -6.89
N LYS A 268 -15.44 1.81 -7.60
CA LYS A 268 -16.01 3.14 -7.49
C LYS A 268 -16.50 3.41 -6.06
N GLY A 269 -16.24 4.62 -5.55
CA GLY A 269 -16.89 5.12 -4.35
C GLY A 269 -18.34 5.54 -4.61
N ASN A 270 -18.89 6.40 -3.76
CA ASN A 270 -20.30 6.80 -3.82
C ASN A 270 -20.53 8.15 -4.52
N GLY A 271 -19.46 8.79 -4.98
CA GLY A 271 -19.50 10.09 -5.65
C GLY A 271 -19.99 10.03 -7.09
N ASN A 272 -20.19 11.20 -7.67
CA ASN A 272 -20.47 11.31 -9.10
C ASN A 272 -19.18 11.16 -9.93
N ASN A 273 -19.34 11.05 -11.23
CA ASN A 273 -18.22 10.77 -12.14
C ASN A 273 -17.17 11.88 -12.20
N SER A 274 -17.48 13.12 -11.84
CA SER A 274 -16.50 14.21 -11.86
C SER A 274 -15.52 14.18 -10.67
N TRP A 275 -15.81 13.36 -9.66
CA TRP A 275 -15.02 13.25 -8.43
C TRP A 275 -14.28 11.92 -8.29
N GLU A 276 -14.82 10.85 -8.90
CA GLU A 276 -14.31 9.48 -8.84
C GLU A 276 -13.20 9.26 -9.88
N ASN A 277 -12.18 10.09 -9.87
CA ASN A 277 -11.11 10.03 -10.85
C ASN A 277 -9.96 9.12 -10.39
N VAL A 278 -9.24 8.57 -11.35
CA VAL A 278 -8.06 7.73 -11.13
C VAL A 278 -6.85 8.44 -11.72
N LEU A 279 -5.78 8.52 -10.94
CA LEU A 279 -4.49 8.99 -11.38
C LEU A 279 -3.55 7.78 -11.56
N ILE A 280 -2.97 7.66 -12.74
CA ILE A 280 -1.90 6.69 -13.01
C ILE A 280 -0.63 7.41 -13.46
N ILE A 281 0.53 6.89 -13.04
CA ILE A 281 1.86 7.42 -13.38
C ILE A 281 2.70 6.27 -13.91
N ALA A 282 3.30 6.44 -15.09
CA ALA A 282 4.14 5.42 -15.70
C ALA A 282 5.53 5.35 -15.03
N ASP A 283 5.96 4.15 -14.66
CA ASP A 283 7.30 3.90 -14.12
C ASP A 283 8.36 3.71 -15.22
N GLN A 284 7.94 3.43 -16.46
CA GLN A 284 8.81 3.23 -17.62
C GLN A 284 8.31 4.00 -18.84
N ASN A 285 9.25 4.26 -19.77
CA ASN A 285 8.94 4.84 -21.06
C ASN A 285 8.09 3.91 -21.95
N ASN A 286 7.37 4.49 -22.89
CA ASN A 286 6.53 3.77 -23.85
C ASN A 286 5.44 2.90 -23.22
N THR A 287 4.84 3.36 -22.12
CA THR A 287 3.77 2.66 -21.41
C THR A 287 2.42 2.96 -22.05
N ALA A 288 1.94 2.04 -22.87
CA ALA A 288 0.64 2.12 -23.55
C ALA A 288 -0.50 1.69 -22.61
N ILE A 289 -1.53 2.52 -22.53
CA ILE A 289 -2.63 2.37 -21.56
C ILE A 289 -3.85 1.72 -22.20
N ASN A 290 -4.43 0.74 -21.52
CA ASN A 290 -5.74 0.18 -21.83
C ASN A 290 -6.71 0.44 -20.67
N VAL A 291 -7.97 0.62 -21.01
CA VAL A 291 -9.08 0.80 -20.06
C VAL A 291 -10.21 -0.15 -20.44
N ASN A 292 -10.70 -0.91 -19.47
CA ASN A 292 -11.79 -1.86 -19.65
C ASN A 292 -11.57 -2.84 -20.82
N GLY A 293 -10.30 -3.28 -20.98
CA GLY A 293 -9.90 -4.27 -22.00
C GLY A 293 -9.71 -3.71 -23.41
N SER A 294 -9.70 -2.37 -23.58
CA SER A 294 -9.52 -1.73 -24.89
C SER A 294 -8.44 -0.65 -24.80
N PRO A 295 -7.71 -0.36 -25.91
CA PRO A 295 -6.78 0.77 -25.95
C PRO A 295 -7.46 2.07 -25.54
N TYR A 296 -6.85 2.79 -24.60
CA TYR A 296 -7.36 4.10 -24.19
C TYR A 296 -6.81 5.15 -25.14
N THR A 297 -7.70 5.95 -25.76
CA THR A 297 -7.33 6.84 -26.86
C THR A 297 -7.57 8.30 -26.50
N ASP A 298 -6.77 9.18 -27.11
CA ASP A 298 -6.99 10.62 -27.14
C ASP A 298 -8.19 11.01 -28.03
N ALA A 299 -8.50 12.29 -28.10
CA ALA A 299 -9.59 12.81 -28.92
C ALA A 299 -9.41 12.57 -30.44
N ASN A 300 -8.20 12.25 -30.90
CA ASN A 300 -7.88 11.93 -32.30
C ASN A 300 -7.93 10.44 -32.59
N GLY A 301 -8.20 9.60 -31.58
CA GLY A 301 -8.25 8.14 -31.69
C GLY A 301 -6.87 7.45 -31.57
N ASN A 302 -5.81 8.17 -31.20
CA ASN A 302 -4.50 7.59 -30.96
C ASN A 302 -4.46 6.99 -29.54
N GLN A 303 -3.88 5.79 -29.40
CA GLN A 303 -3.67 5.20 -28.08
C GLN A 303 -2.77 6.10 -27.24
N ILE A 304 -3.14 6.32 -25.98
CA ILE A 304 -2.33 7.05 -25.02
C ILE A 304 -1.14 6.20 -24.62
N VAL A 305 0.06 6.76 -24.79
CA VAL A 305 1.33 6.17 -24.39
C VAL A 305 2.03 7.18 -23.48
N LEU A 306 2.40 6.75 -22.29
CA LEU A 306 3.09 7.57 -21.31
C LEU A 306 4.59 7.26 -21.31
N ASP A 307 5.39 8.30 -21.19
CA ASP A 307 6.79 8.16 -20.84
C ASP A 307 6.97 8.10 -19.33
N GLU A 308 8.13 7.70 -18.87
CA GLU A 308 8.53 7.62 -17.47
C GLU A 308 8.20 8.90 -16.71
N GLY A 309 7.46 8.80 -15.58
CA GLY A 309 6.93 9.92 -14.82
C GLY A 309 5.77 10.66 -15.50
N GLY A 310 5.42 10.30 -16.73
CA GLY A 310 4.19 10.75 -17.38
C GLY A 310 2.97 10.24 -16.63
N TYR A 311 1.93 11.08 -16.54
CA TYR A 311 0.71 10.70 -15.84
C TYR A 311 -0.55 10.94 -16.67
N LEU A 312 -1.61 10.27 -16.24
CA LEU A 312 -2.94 10.39 -16.82
C LEU A 312 -3.99 10.38 -15.71
N ILE A 313 -4.94 11.31 -15.80
CA ILE A 313 -6.16 11.26 -14.98
C ILE A 313 -7.27 10.65 -15.84
N ILE A 314 -7.82 9.53 -15.37
CA ILE A 314 -8.94 8.84 -16.00
C ILE A 314 -10.20 9.25 -15.24
N GLU A 315 -11.16 9.83 -15.95
CA GLU A 315 -12.39 10.35 -15.35
C GLU A 315 -13.33 9.23 -14.92
N GLY A 316 -14.14 9.49 -13.90
CA GLY A 316 -15.06 8.53 -13.31
C GLY A 316 -16.21 8.08 -14.21
N ASP A 317 -16.39 8.70 -15.40
CA ASP A 317 -17.32 8.24 -16.43
C ASP A 317 -16.89 6.93 -17.11
N LYS A 318 -15.63 6.52 -16.92
CA LYS A 318 -15.07 5.26 -17.43
C LYS A 318 -15.36 4.04 -16.56
N TYR A 319 -15.88 4.24 -15.35
CA TYR A 319 -16.36 3.11 -14.54
C TYR A 319 -17.55 2.41 -15.21
N VAL A 320 -17.50 1.10 -15.29
CA VAL A 320 -18.58 0.25 -15.81
C VAL A 320 -18.97 -0.75 -14.72
N ASN A 321 -20.25 -0.81 -14.38
CA ASN A 321 -20.75 -1.64 -13.28
C ASN A 321 -19.97 -1.42 -11.95
N GLY A 322 -19.63 -0.18 -11.63
CA GLY A 322 -18.89 0.15 -10.42
C GLY A 322 -17.40 -0.19 -10.44
N ASN A 323 -16.85 -0.68 -11.55
CA ASN A 323 -15.44 -1.03 -11.71
C ASN A 323 -14.77 -0.27 -12.85
N LEU A 324 -13.48 0.00 -12.68
CA LEU A 324 -12.59 0.47 -13.74
C LEU A 324 -11.36 -0.43 -13.78
N TYR A 325 -11.15 -1.11 -14.89
CA TYR A 325 -9.97 -1.93 -15.12
C TYR A 325 -8.96 -1.16 -15.97
N VAL A 326 -7.74 -1.04 -15.49
CA VAL A 326 -6.63 -0.39 -16.19
C VAL A 326 -5.46 -1.37 -16.30
N ASN A 327 -4.92 -1.51 -17.50
CA ASN A 327 -3.72 -2.32 -17.70
C ASN A 327 -2.82 -1.72 -18.78
N THR A 328 -1.58 -2.17 -18.80
CA THR A 328 -0.60 -1.84 -19.85
C THR A 328 -0.51 -2.95 -20.90
N ASN A 329 0.05 -2.66 -22.08
CA ASN A 329 0.26 -3.66 -23.13
C ASN A 329 1.40 -4.64 -22.80
N ASN A 330 2.25 -4.28 -21.87
CA ASN A 330 3.41 -5.08 -21.46
C ASN A 330 3.45 -5.14 -19.94
N LYS A 331 3.49 -6.35 -19.38
CA LYS A 331 3.53 -6.56 -17.93
C LYS A 331 4.77 -5.95 -17.24
N ASP A 332 5.85 -5.70 -17.99
CA ASP A 332 7.04 -5.03 -17.46
C ASP A 332 6.85 -3.50 -17.34
N ASN A 333 5.87 -2.93 -18.04
CA ASN A 333 5.51 -1.53 -17.95
C ASN A 333 4.56 -1.30 -16.78
N LYS A 334 5.12 -0.86 -15.64
CA LYS A 334 4.42 -0.72 -14.38
C LYS A 334 3.82 0.67 -14.20
N LEU A 335 2.80 0.77 -13.38
CA LEU A 335 2.09 2.00 -13.05
C LEU A 335 2.03 2.21 -11.54
N PHE A 336 2.19 3.44 -11.10
CA PHE A 336 1.71 3.89 -9.80
C PHE A 336 0.26 4.34 -9.94
N ALA A 337 -0.62 3.85 -9.08
CA ALA A 337 -2.06 4.01 -9.23
C ALA A 337 -2.69 4.61 -7.97
N TYR A 338 -3.44 5.70 -8.15
CA TYR A 338 -4.13 6.42 -7.09
C TYR A 338 -5.59 6.58 -7.47
N GLN A 339 -6.48 6.44 -6.52
CA GLN A 339 -7.91 6.64 -6.71
C GLN A 339 -8.42 7.76 -5.82
N GLY A 340 -9.08 8.75 -6.42
CA GLY A 340 -9.93 9.69 -5.70
C GLY A 340 -11.26 9.03 -5.38
N LEU A 341 -11.69 9.15 -4.14
CA LEU A 341 -12.99 8.65 -3.68
C LEU A 341 -13.93 9.82 -3.47
N GLY A 342 -15.15 9.69 -3.92
CA GLY A 342 -16.20 10.68 -3.75
C GLY A 342 -17.38 10.16 -2.94
N ASP A 343 -18.21 11.08 -2.45
CA ASP A 343 -19.49 10.75 -1.84
C ASP A 343 -20.56 11.78 -2.18
N VAL A 344 -21.80 11.46 -1.91
CA VAL A 344 -22.93 12.37 -2.03
C VAL A 344 -23.15 13.08 -0.70
N TYR A 345 -22.78 14.35 -0.64
CA TYR A 345 -23.02 15.19 0.53
C TYR A 345 -23.94 16.36 0.19
N THR A 346 -25.08 16.42 0.85
CA THR A 346 -26.11 17.43 0.61
C THR A 346 -26.13 18.59 1.63
N GLY A 347 -25.21 18.54 2.61
CA GLY A 347 -25.21 19.45 3.78
C GLY A 347 -24.79 20.89 3.48
N PHE A 348 -24.06 21.15 2.39
CA PHE A 348 -23.73 22.51 1.96
C PHE A 348 -24.83 23.09 1.06
N SER A 349 -25.98 23.44 1.64
CA SER A 349 -27.07 24.24 1.00
C SER A 349 -27.42 23.87 -0.46
N GLY A 350 -27.34 22.58 -0.82
CA GLY A 350 -27.72 22.11 -2.17
C GLY A 350 -26.74 22.50 -3.29
N GLN A 351 -25.62 23.11 -2.98
CA GLN A 351 -24.70 23.65 -3.97
C GLN A 351 -23.69 22.60 -4.47
N TYR A 352 -23.41 21.57 -3.67
CA TYR A 352 -22.44 20.49 -4.00
C TYR A 352 -23.04 19.12 -3.69
N PRO A 353 -23.77 18.50 -4.63
CA PRO A 353 -24.36 17.16 -4.41
C PRO A 353 -23.34 16.03 -4.39
N ALA A 354 -22.08 16.34 -4.60
CA ALA A 354 -20.97 15.41 -4.54
C ALA A 354 -19.74 16.09 -3.94
N ALA A 355 -18.98 15.34 -3.15
CA ALA A 355 -17.77 15.81 -2.50
C ALA A 355 -16.61 14.86 -2.82
N ASN A 356 -15.41 15.41 -2.96
CA ASN A 356 -14.21 14.60 -2.92
C ASN A 356 -13.95 14.20 -1.47
N GLN A 357 -13.76 12.90 -1.24
CA GLN A 357 -13.69 12.32 0.10
C GLN A 357 -12.36 11.63 0.35
N GLY A 358 -11.31 12.02 -0.37
CA GLY A 358 -9.98 11.51 -0.14
C GLY A 358 -9.33 10.81 -1.33
N MET A 359 -8.16 10.27 -1.09
CA MET A 359 -7.35 9.55 -2.07
C MET A 359 -6.75 8.31 -1.42
N VAL A 360 -6.67 7.22 -2.16
CA VAL A 360 -5.96 6.01 -1.75
C VAL A 360 -4.98 5.56 -2.82
N PHE A 361 -3.86 4.98 -2.39
CA PHE A 361 -2.91 4.30 -3.26
C PHE A 361 -3.36 2.86 -3.45
N VAL A 362 -3.59 2.46 -4.71
CA VAL A 362 -4.26 1.20 -5.06
C VAL A 362 -3.22 0.10 -5.31
N PRO A 363 -3.39 -1.11 -4.75
CA PRO A 363 -2.49 -2.23 -5.03
C PRO A 363 -2.68 -2.76 -6.46
N PRO A 364 -1.60 -3.22 -7.11
CA PRO A 364 -1.70 -3.92 -8.38
C PRO A 364 -2.33 -5.30 -8.18
N LEU A 365 -2.94 -5.84 -9.23
CA LEU A 365 -3.27 -7.26 -9.25
C LEU A 365 -1.96 -8.06 -9.23
N SER A 366 -1.80 -8.85 -8.21
CA SER A 366 -0.62 -9.70 -8.01
C SER A 366 -1.10 -11.02 -7.44
N CYS A 367 -0.63 -12.10 -7.98
CA CYS A 367 -1.05 -13.43 -7.57
C CYS A 367 -0.36 -13.94 -6.28
N GLY A 368 0.21 -13.07 -5.51
CA GLY A 368 0.92 -13.42 -4.27
C GLY A 368 0.16 -13.15 -2.98
N THR A 369 -1.08 -12.65 -3.04
CA THR A 369 -1.81 -12.24 -1.83
C THR A 369 -2.97 -13.17 -1.52
N SER A 370 -2.99 -13.73 -0.30
CA SER A 370 -4.23 -14.31 0.25
C SER A 370 -5.26 -13.22 0.52
N GLY A 371 -4.77 -11.99 0.79
CA GLY A 371 -5.56 -10.79 0.98
C GLY A 371 -6.50 -10.79 2.18
N ASN A 372 -6.50 -11.83 2.99
CA ASN A 372 -7.33 -11.90 4.19
C ASN A 372 -6.95 -10.80 5.16
N VAL A 373 -7.94 -10.06 5.65
CA VAL A 373 -7.76 -9.00 6.62
C VAL A 373 -8.41 -9.44 7.93
N ASN A 374 -7.59 -9.67 8.94
CA ASN A 374 -8.07 -10.22 10.20
C ASN A 374 -8.78 -9.19 11.07
N ASN A 375 -8.45 -7.91 10.92
CA ASN A 375 -9.12 -6.87 11.70
C ASN A 375 -8.89 -5.48 11.09
N ILE A 376 -9.95 -4.86 10.58
CA ILE A 376 -10.05 -3.42 10.37
C ILE A 376 -10.69 -2.85 11.62
N ALA A 377 -9.90 -2.21 12.48
CA ALA A 377 -10.38 -1.69 13.74
C ALA A 377 -11.39 -0.56 13.52
N GLU A 378 -12.54 -0.62 14.19
CA GLU A 378 -13.54 0.45 14.27
C GLU A 378 -13.83 1.15 12.93
N ILE A 379 -14.36 0.39 11.97
CA ILE A 379 -14.57 0.85 10.60
C ILE A 379 -15.45 2.12 10.49
N ASP A 380 -16.32 2.34 11.45
CA ASP A 380 -17.35 3.38 11.49
C ASP A 380 -16.92 4.62 12.31
N ARG A 381 -15.62 4.78 12.63
CA ARG A 381 -15.15 5.94 13.39
C ARG A 381 -13.71 6.32 13.07
N VAL A 382 -13.40 7.58 13.35
CA VAL A 382 -12.02 8.10 13.32
C VAL A 382 -11.35 7.91 14.69
N GLY A 383 -12.09 8.03 15.77
CA GLY A 383 -11.61 7.89 17.11
C GLY A 383 -12.74 7.74 18.13
N GLU A 384 -12.46 8.02 19.40
CA GLU A 384 -13.45 7.98 20.46
C GLU A 384 -14.16 9.33 20.64
N GLY A 385 -15.42 9.30 21.06
CA GLY A 385 -16.21 10.47 21.44
C GLY A 385 -17.20 10.97 20.39
N ASN A 386 -17.95 12.00 20.75
CA ASN A 386 -18.92 12.64 19.86
C ASN A 386 -18.20 13.45 18.78
N GLY A 387 -18.49 13.17 17.51
CA GLY A 387 -17.84 13.78 16.35
C GLY A 387 -16.82 12.89 15.67
N SER A 388 -16.37 11.82 16.35
CA SER A 388 -15.48 10.81 15.77
C SER A 388 -16.24 9.68 15.05
N LEU A 389 -17.56 9.72 15.04
CA LEU A 389 -18.39 8.71 14.38
C LEU A 389 -18.50 9.02 12.88
N PHE A 390 -18.05 8.09 12.06
CA PHE A 390 -18.01 8.14 10.60
C PHE A 390 -18.82 6.98 10.03
N ASN A 391 -20.11 6.94 10.34
CA ASN A 391 -21.01 5.83 10.02
C ASN A 391 -22.07 6.16 8.95
N ASP A 392 -22.02 7.32 8.32
CA ASP A 392 -22.96 7.65 7.26
C ASP A 392 -22.82 6.67 6.09
N ASN A 393 -21.62 6.15 5.88
CA ASN A 393 -21.31 5.25 4.78
C ASN A 393 -20.11 4.35 5.07
N ALA A 394 -20.10 3.68 6.22
CA ALA A 394 -19.01 2.77 6.57
C ALA A 394 -19.13 1.47 5.75
N GLN A 395 -18.11 1.18 4.96
CA GLN A 395 -18.09 0.06 4.02
C GLN A 395 -16.71 -0.57 3.85
N VAL A 396 -16.67 -1.82 3.44
CA VAL A 396 -15.52 -2.44 2.80
C VAL A 396 -15.78 -2.60 1.31
N SER A 397 -14.75 -2.35 0.52
CA SER A 397 -14.72 -2.67 -0.90
C SER A 397 -13.56 -3.60 -1.18
N PHE A 398 -13.77 -4.62 -1.98
CA PHE A 398 -12.67 -5.51 -2.35
C PHE A 398 -12.84 -6.09 -3.74
N VAL A 399 -11.70 -6.39 -4.33
CA VAL A 399 -11.56 -7.16 -5.57
C VAL A 399 -11.09 -8.55 -5.20
N THR A 400 -11.62 -9.58 -5.83
CA THR A 400 -11.23 -10.97 -5.58
C THR A 400 -11.31 -11.80 -6.87
N THR A 401 -10.65 -12.95 -6.88
CA THR A 401 -10.80 -13.92 -7.99
C THR A 401 -12.25 -14.39 -8.10
N LYS A 402 -12.73 -14.48 -9.33
CA LYS A 402 -14.14 -14.80 -9.61
C LYS A 402 -14.54 -16.17 -9.08
N GLY A 403 -15.68 -16.21 -8.38
CA GLY A 403 -16.22 -17.43 -7.77
C GLY A 403 -15.63 -17.77 -6.40
N SER A 404 -14.90 -16.87 -5.80
CA SER A 404 -14.38 -17.04 -4.44
C SER A 404 -15.51 -17.06 -3.40
N THR A 405 -15.31 -17.84 -2.34
CA THR A 405 -16.19 -17.84 -1.17
C THR A 405 -15.67 -16.81 -0.17
N ILE A 406 -16.53 -15.89 0.23
CA ILE A 406 -16.13 -14.73 1.05
C ILE A 406 -16.89 -14.75 2.37
N PHE A 407 -16.17 -14.40 3.44
CA PHE A 407 -16.73 -14.26 4.78
C PHE A 407 -16.42 -12.86 5.33
N VAL A 408 -17.42 -12.26 5.98
CA VAL A 408 -17.25 -11.02 6.75
C VAL A 408 -17.67 -11.32 8.19
N ASN A 409 -16.78 -11.08 9.14
CA ASN A 409 -16.96 -11.41 10.56
C ASN A 409 -17.42 -12.88 10.78
N GLY A 410 -16.87 -13.80 9.98
CA GLY A 410 -17.16 -15.24 10.07
C GLY A 410 -18.48 -15.66 9.41
N ALA A 411 -19.29 -14.74 8.91
CA ALA A 411 -20.51 -15.05 8.16
C ALA A 411 -20.22 -15.00 6.64
N GLN A 412 -20.61 -16.05 5.91
CA GLN A 412 -20.53 -16.03 4.46
C GLN A 412 -21.49 -14.96 3.92
N ILE A 413 -20.96 -14.07 3.04
CA ILE A 413 -21.79 -13.04 2.41
C ILE A 413 -22.81 -13.65 1.43
N ASN A 414 -23.96 -12.98 1.31
CA ASN A 414 -25.00 -13.37 0.37
C ASN A 414 -25.40 -12.15 -0.47
N GLU A 415 -25.33 -12.28 -1.78
CA GLU A 415 -25.74 -11.22 -2.73
C GLU A 415 -27.23 -10.80 -2.59
N ALA A 416 -28.05 -11.65 -1.97
CA ALA A 416 -29.44 -11.30 -1.67
C ALA A 416 -29.59 -10.32 -0.48
N ASP A 417 -28.52 -10.10 0.29
CA ASP A 417 -28.52 -9.15 1.38
C ASP A 417 -28.46 -7.73 0.82
N GLY A 418 -29.33 -6.85 1.27
CA GLY A 418 -29.50 -5.52 0.68
C GLY A 418 -28.31 -4.56 0.88
N ASN A 419 -27.29 -4.99 1.64
CA ASN A 419 -26.04 -4.26 1.87
C ASN A 419 -24.84 -4.83 1.10
N VAL A 420 -25.03 -5.85 0.27
CA VAL A 420 -23.98 -6.49 -0.53
C VAL A 420 -24.21 -6.18 -2.01
N ALA A 421 -23.25 -5.55 -2.66
CA ALA A 421 -23.23 -5.35 -4.10
C ALA A 421 -22.05 -6.11 -4.70
N ARG A 422 -22.33 -7.01 -5.67
CA ARG A 422 -21.33 -7.73 -6.46
C ARG A 422 -21.33 -7.21 -7.88
N ASN A 423 -20.14 -7.05 -8.46
CA ASN A 423 -20.01 -6.55 -9.83
C ASN A 423 -18.94 -7.33 -10.61
N ASP A 424 -19.24 -7.66 -11.87
CA ASP A 424 -18.27 -8.19 -12.82
C ASP A 424 -17.35 -7.07 -13.33
N VAL A 425 -16.10 -7.40 -13.61
CA VAL A 425 -15.09 -6.47 -14.13
C VAL A 425 -15.05 -6.53 -15.65
N LEU A 426 -15.38 -5.42 -16.31
CA LEU A 426 -15.26 -5.33 -17.76
C LEU A 426 -13.77 -5.34 -18.17
N GLY A 427 -13.43 -6.24 -19.10
CA GLY A 427 -12.05 -6.38 -19.60
C GLY A 427 -11.17 -7.35 -18.81
N ASN A 428 -11.63 -7.84 -17.65
CA ASN A 428 -10.94 -8.90 -16.89
C ASN A 428 -11.94 -9.86 -16.24
N ASN A 429 -12.13 -11.03 -16.88
CA ASN A 429 -13.10 -12.02 -16.43
C ASN A 429 -12.60 -12.91 -15.27
N ASN A 430 -11.37 -12.74 -14.82
CA ASN A 430 -10.80 -13.53 -13.73
C ASN A 430 -11.17 -12.97 -12.36
N TYR A 431 -11.62 -11.71 -12.31
CA TYR A 431 -11.91 -10.99 -11.09
C TYR A 431 -13.35 -10.48 -11.04
N GLU A 432 -13.81 -10.25 -9.84
CA GLU A 432 -15.06 -9.59 -9.50
C GLU A 432 -14.84 -8.68 -8.29
N SER A 433 -15.71 -7.71 -8.09
CA SER A 433 -15.65 -6.82 -6.92
C SER A 433 -16.91 -6.90 -6.08
N TYR A 434 -16.73 -6.56 -4.82
CA TYR A 434 -17.80 -6.45 -3.83
C TYR A 434 -17.71 -5.12 -3.10
N VAL A 435 -18.88 -4.57 -2.76
CA VAL A 435 -19.03 -3.47 -1.82
C VAL A 435 -20.03 -3.90 -0.77
N ILE A 436 -19.63 -3.83 0.50
CA ILE A 436 -20.48 -4.19 1.64
C ILE A 436 -20.63 -2.95 2.52
N THR A 437 -21.83 -2.44 2.65
CA THR A 437 -22.17 -1.21 3.36
C THR A 437 -22.78 -1.46 4.73
N ASN A 438 -23.00 -0.39 5.48
CA ASN A 438 -23.62 -0.40 6.82
C ASN A 438 -22.86 -1.26 7.83
N LEU A 439 -21.55 -1.21 7.77
CA LEU A 439 -20.66 -1.94 8.69
C LEU A 439 -20.38 -1.10 9.94
N THR A 440 -20.16 -1.77 11.07
CA THR A 440 -19.83 -1.13 12.35
C THR A 440 -18.81 -1.93 13.13
N GLY A 441 -17.99 -1.24 13.91
CA GLY A 441 -16.99 -1.85 14.76
C GLY A 441 -15.84 -2.51 14.01
N ASN A 442 -15.32 -3.61 14.54
CA ASN A 442 -14.17 -4.32 13.99
C ASN A 442 -14.61 -5.26 12.87
N ILE A 443 -13.92 -5.20 11.72
CA ILE A 443 -14.27 -5.97 10.54
C ILE A 443 -13.16 -6.94 10.17
N LYS A 444 -13.53 -8.22 10.06
CA LYS A 444 -12.71 -9.28 9.49
C LYS A 444 -13.24 -9.65 8.11
N VAL A 445 -12.35 -9.77 7.12
CA VAL A 445 -12.71 -10.20 5.76
C VAL A 445 -11.81 -11.35 5.34
N GLU A 446 -12.40 -12.45 4.90
CA GLU A 446 -11.70 -13.67 4.51
C GLU A 446 -12.21 -14.18 3.16
N SER A 447 -11.33 -14.75 2.35
CA SER A 447 -11.65 -15.40 1.09
C SER A 447 -10.76 -16.62 0.89
N ASN A 448 -11.23 -17.57 0.09
CA ASN A 448 -10.42 -18.68 -0.41
C ASN A 448 -9.66 -18.35 -1.72
N GLY A 449 -9.86 -17.15 -2.26
CA GLY A 449 -9.15 -16.61 -3.41
C GLY A 449 -8.32 -15.38 -3.03
N GLU A 450 -7.58 -14.85 -4.00
CA GLU A 450 -6.92 -13.55 -3.85
C GLU A 450 -7.91 -12.47 -3.49
N MET A 451 -7.49 -11.52 -2.67
CA MET A 451 -8.35 -10.41 -2.27
C MET A 451 -7.56 -9.14 -2.00
N TYR A 452 -8.12 -8.02 -2.43
CA TYR A 452 -7.58 -6.66 -2.28
C TYR A 452 -8.61 -5.83 -1.54
N VAL A 453 -8.42 -5.65 -0.23
CA VAL A 453 -9.43 -5.09 0.67
C VAL A 453 -9.12 -3.64 1.00
N SER A 454 -10.09 -2.76 0.75
CA SER A 454 -10.11 -1.39 1.23
C SER A 454 -11.31 -1.13 2.12
N TYR A 455 -11.19 -0.13 2.99
CA TYR A 455 -12.33 0.42 3.72
C TYR A 455 -12.56 1.88 3.33
N TYR A 456 -13.77 2.34 3.58
CA TYR A 456 -14.19 3.71 3.39
C TYR A 456 -15.28 4.05 4.40
N ASN A 457 -15.22 5.24 4.98
CA ASN A 457 -16.26 5.74 5.85
C ASN A 457 -16.41 7.26 5.73
N THR A 458 -17.57 7.79 6.07
CA THR A 458 -17.85 9.22 5.99
C THR A 458 -18.63 9.72 7.20
N ASN A 459 -18.48 11.03 7.45
CA ASN A 459 -19.33 11.84 8.31
C ASN A 459 -19.54 13.19 7.61
N GLY A 460 -20.65 13.31 6.92
CA GLY A 460 -20.92 14.50 6.11
C GLY A 460 -19.87 14.73 5.02
N ALA A 461 -19.11 15.82 5.11
CA ALA A 461 -18.09 16.18 4.13
C ALA A 461 -16.74 15.49 4.36
N ALA A 462 -16.50 14.93 5.53
CA ALA A 462 -15.24 14.32 5.90
C ALA A 462 -15.25 12.80 5.65
N SER A 463 -14.12 12.23 5.26
CA SER A 463 -13.98 10.79 5.07
C SER A 463 -12.64 10.24 5.54
N THR A 464 -12.61 8.92 5.71
CA THR A 464 -11.34 8.17 5.79
C THR A 464 -11.42 6.94 4.91
N ALA A 465 -10.29 6.55 4.33
CA ALA A 465 -10.18 5.38 3.47
C ALA A 465 -8.77 4.79 3.51
N GLY A 466 -8.63 3.54 3.10
CA GLY A 466 -7.33 2.92 2.93
C GLY A 466 -7.38 1.44 2.60
N PHE A 467 -6.33 0.94 1.95
CA PHE A 467 -6.17 -0.47 1.68
C PHE A 467 -5.49 -1.19 2.85
N TYR A 468 -6.09 -2.30 3.29
CA TYR A 468 -5.56 -3.19 4.33
C TYR A 468 -4.88 -4.44 3.76
N SER A 469 -5.03 -4.72 2.47
CA SER A 469 -4.36 -5.83 1.80
C SER A 469 -4.06 -5.51 0.34
N GLY A 470 -3.22 -6.35 -0.29
CA GLY A 470 -2.89 -6.28 -1.70
C GLY A 470 -1.47 -5.86 -2.02
N PHE A 471 -0.74 -5.24 -1.09
CA PHE A 471 0.68 -4.92 -1.27
C PHE A 471 1.53 -6.05 -0.72
N THR A 472 1.81 -7.06 -1.52
CA THR A 472 2.59 -8.22 -1.08
C THR A 472 4.03 -8.12 -1.54
N LYS A 473 4.98 -8.29 -0.62
CA LYS A 473 6.34 -8.58 -1.01
C LYS A 473 6.40 -9.99 -1.57
N PRO A 474 7.11 -10.18 -2.68
CA PRO A 474 7.45 -11.52 -3.12
C PRO A 474 8.10 -12.29 -1.97
N PRO A 475 7.81 -13.58 -1.81
CA PRO A 475 8.49 -14.39 -0.80
C PRO A 475 9.99 -14.27 -1.00
N LYS A 476 10.72 -14.03 0.09
CA LYS A 476 12.18 -13.97 0.03
C LYS A 476 12.73 -15.38 -0.17
N PHE A 477 13.74 -15.48 -1.01
CA PHE A 477 14.58 -16.67 -1.04
C PHE A 477 15.51 -16.67 0.17
N ASP A 478 15.49 -17.74 0.94
CA ASP A 478 16.60 -18.08 1.78
C ASP A 478 17.39 -19.22 1.12
N LEU A 479 18.70 -19.03 0.99
CA LEU A 479 19.60 -20.00 0.43
C LEU A 479 20.43 -20.63 1.54
N ASP A 480 20.11 -21.86 1.90
CA ASP A 480 20.94 -22.66 2.80
C ASP A 480 22.02 -23.41 2.02
N ILE A 481 23.27 -23.16 2.38
CA ILE A 481 24.43 -23.89 1.82
C ILE A 481 24.96 -24.83 2.85
N THR A 482 24.81 -26.14 2.60
CA THR A 482 25.32 -27.18 3.47
C THR A 482 26.56 -27.82 2.86
N PHE A 483 27.59 -27.97 3.67
CA PHE A 483 28.83 -28.69 3.33
C PHE A 483 28.88 -30.04 4.06
N GLU A 484 28.98 -31.13 3.32
CA GLU A 484 29.09 -32.45 3.90
C GLU A 484 30.49 -32.72 4.53
N THR A 485 31.51 -31.96 4.08
CA THR A 485 32.90 -32.05 4.59
C THR A 485 33.55 -30.67 4.63
N LYS A 486 34.71 -30.55 5.29
CA LYS A 486 35.51 -29.32 5.25
C LYS A 486 36.02 -29.03 3.84
N GLY A 487 35.58 -27.94 3.25
CA GLY A 487 35.95 -27.48 1.91
C GLY A 487 34.90 -27.86 0.86
N ALA A 488 34.54 -26.86 0.04
CA ALA A 488 33.62 -27.02 -1.08
C ALA A 488 34.38 -27.53 -2.30
N CYS A 489 34.15 -28.76 -2.72
CA CYS A 489 34.79 -29.34 -3.89
C CYS A 489 33.76 -30.05 -4.76
N ILE A 490 33.99 -29.98 -6.06
CA ILE A 490 33.39 -30.88 -7.05
C ILE A 490 34.45 -31.93 -7.35
N ASN A 491 34.13 -33.18 -7.15
CA ASN A 491 35.04 -34.30 -7.35
C ASN A 491 35.22 -34.58 -8.86
N GLU A 492 36.25 -35.34 -9.23
CA GLU A 492 36.52 -35.70 -10.62
C GLU A 492 35.40 -36.51 -11.29
N ASP A 493 34.59 -37.21 -10.48
CA ASP A 493 33.40 -37.96 -10.93
C ASP A 493 32.14 -37.05 -11.09
N GLY A 494 32.26 -35.74 -10.86
CA GLY A 494 31.15 -34.80 -10.92
C GLY A 494 30.25 -34.77 -9.67
N SER A 495 30.59 -35.54 -8.62
CA SER A 495 29.86 -35.45 -7.36
C SER A 495 30.26 -34.17 -6.59
N SER A 496 29.37 -33.65 -5.80
CA SER A 496 29.58 -32.42 -4.99
C SER A 496 29.30 -32.71 -3.51
N ASN A 497 30.13 -32.14 -2.65
CA ASN A 497 29.87 -32.05 -1.22
C ASN A 497 29.13 -30.78 -0.80
N ILE A 498 28.63 -30.02 -1.79
CA ILE A 498 27.82 -28.83 -1.59
C ILE A 498 26.35 -29.18 -1.90
N GLU A 499 25.46 -28.90 -0.99
CA GLU A 499 24.02 -28.92 -1.24
C GLU A 499 23.48 -27.50 -1.09
N LEU A 500 22.79 -27.01 -2.14
CA LEU A 500 22.07 -25.76 -2.16
C LEU A 500 20.61 -26.09 -1.91
N SER A 501 19.98 -25.48 -0.91
CA SER A 501 18.57 -25.69 -0.57
C SER A 501 17.81 -24.41 -0.81
N ALA A 502 16.77 -24.48 -1.65
CA ALA A 502 15.81 -23.40 -1.83
C ALA A 502 14.81 -23.42 -0.68
N VAL A 503 14.67 -22.30 0.01
CA VAL A 503 13.71 -22.11 1.09
C VAL A 503 12.76 -20.98 0.67
N GLY A 504 11.44 -21.22 0.74
CA GLY A 504 10.42 -20.25 0.40
C GLY A 504 9.15 -20.92 -0.09
N SER A 505 8.04 -20.18 -0.10
CA SER A 505 6.73 -20.65 -0.55
C SER A 505 6.54 -20.36 -2.05
N PHE A 506 7.13 -21.21 -2.89
CA PHE A 506 7.02 -21.11 -4.35
C PHE A 506 6.36 -22.37 -4.92
N ALA A 507 5.66 -22.22 -6.04
CA ALA A 507 5.06 -23.35 -6.75
C ALA A 507 6.13 -24.27 -7.37
N SER A 508 7.23 -23.67 -7.85
CA SER A 508 8.39 -24.42 -8.36
C SER A 508 9.68 -23.61 -8.28
N PHE A 509 10.80 -24.28 -8.45
CA PHE A 509 12.14 -23.69 -8.47
C PHE A 509 12.85 -24.06 -9.76
N LEU A 510 13.77 -23.18 -10.19
CA LEU A 510 14.69 -23.43 -11.29
C LEU A 510 16.10 -22.97 -10.88
N TRP A 511 17.03 -23.94 -10.81
CA TRP A 511 18.46 -23.67 -10.68
C TRP A 511 19.04 -23.44 -12.07
N GLU A 512 19.75 -22.36 -12.22
CA GLU A 512 20.40 -21.97 -13.47
C GLU A 512 21.90 -21.75 -13.26
N ILE A 513 22.66 -21.94 -14.31
CA ILE A 513 24.10 -21.67 -14.33
C ILE A 513 24.42 -20.62 -15.37
N LYS A 514 25.34 -19.71 -15.04
CA LYS A 514 25.78 -18.65 -15.94
C LYS A 514 26.67 -19.19 -17.05
N ASN A 515 26.32 -18.91 -18.29
CA ASN A 515 27.06 -19.25 -19.49
C ASN A 515 28.24 -18.27 -19.73
N ASN A 516 29.14 -18.62 -20.63
CA ASN A 516 30.30 -17.78 -20.98
C ASN A 516 29.90 -16.45 -21.66
N ASP A 517 28.74 -16.39 -22.26
CA ASP A 517 28.17 -15.17 -22.88
C ASP A 517 27.44 -14.27 -21.88
N GLY A 518 27.39 -14.66 -20.61
CA GLY A 518 26.73 -13.92 -19.53
C GLY A 518 25.26 -14.28 -19.33
N THR A 519 24.65 -15.06 -20.21
CA THR A 519 23.27 -15.55 -20.07
C THR A 519 23.20 -16.68 -19.03
N PHE A 520 21.97 -17.04 -18.60
CA PHE A 520 21.73 -18.17 -17.72
C PHE A 520 20.97 -19.28 -18.47
N SER A 521 21.28 -20.52 -18.14
CA SER A 521 20.57 -21.70 -18.63
C SER A 521 20.33 -22.69 -17.49
N PRO A 522 19.32 -23.60 -17.60
CA PRO A 522 19.07 -24.59 -16.57
C PRO A 522 20.34 -25.35 -16.16
N ALA A 523 20.58 -25.42 -14.87
CA ALA A 523 21.76 -26.09 -14.34
C ALA A 523 21.72 -27.61 -14.62
N PRO A 524 22.87 -28.26 -14.86
CA PRO A 524 22.92 -29.69 -15.14
C PRO A 524 22.33 -30.55 -14.02
N GLY A 525 21.59 -31.60 -14.38
CA GLY A 525 20.95 -32.50 -13.44
C GLY A 525 19.52 -32.12 -13.10
N ASN A 526 19.10 -32.28 -11.83
CA ASN A 526 17.72 -31.95 -11.42
C ASN A 526 17.61 -30.46 -11.03
N SER A 527 17.55 -29.60 -12.03
CA SER A 527 17.51 -28.14 -11.87
C SER A 527 16.21 -27.60 -11.25
N THR A 528 15.17 -28.44 -11.11
CA THR A 528 13.88 -28.03 -10.52
C THR A 528 13.66 -28.55 -9.11
N ALA A 529 14.66 -29.23 -8.52
CA ALA A 529 14.55 -29.73 -7.16
C ALA A 529 14.72 -28.59 -6.13
N THR A 530 14.05 -28.69 -5.00
CA THR A 530 14.24 -27.79 -3.84
C THR A 530 15.66 -27.91 -3.27
N LYS A 531 16.31 -29.06 -3.47
CA LYS A 531 17.70 -29.30 -3.11
C LYS A 531 18.50 -29.61 -4.36
N TYR A 532 19.57 -28.90 -4.56
CA TYR A 532 20.42 -29.02 -5.74
C TYR A 532 21.88 -29.23 -5.36
N LYS A 533 22.53 -30.27 -5.95
CA LYS A 533 23.97 -30.50 -5.81
C LYS A 533 24.68 -30.08 -7.09
N PRO A 534 25.49 -29.02 -7.07
CA PRO A 534 26.26 -28.58 -8.23
C PRO A 534 27.17 -29.69 -8.75
N THR A 535 27.18 -29.92 -10.06
CA THR A 535 28.04 -30.92 -10.73
C THR A 535 29.23 -30.29 -11.45
N GLN A 536 29.30 -28.96 -11.46
CA GLN A 536 30.42 -28.20 -12.04
C GLN A 536 30.59 -26.87 -11.33
N SER A 537 31.79 -26.30 -11.41
CA SER A 537 32.08 -24.96 -10.90
C SER A 537 31.37 -23.89 -11.76
N GLY A 538 30.83 -22.86 -11.14
CA GLY A 538 30.15 -21.79 -11.87
C GLY A 538 29.42 -20.83 -10.94
N VAL A 539 28.78 -19.83 -11.55
CA VAL A 539 27.86 -18.91 -10.88
C VAL A 539 26.46 -19.47 -11.07
N TYR A 540 25.79 -19.74 -9.99
CA TYR A 540 24.43 -20.28 -9.98
C TYR A 540 23.43 -19.17 -9.61
N ARG A 541 22.23 -19.28 -10.18
CA ARG A 541 21.06 -18.45 -9.84
C ARG A 541 19.91 -19.39 -9.48
N LEU A 542 19.15 -19.02 -8.46
CA LEU A 542 17.89 -19.67 -8.13
C LEU A 542 16.75 -18.78 -8.62
N THR A 543 15.86 -19.33 -9.44
CA THR A 543 14.60 -18.71 -9.83
C THR A 543 13.46 -19.43 -9.14
N GLY A 544 12.61 -18.73 -8.41
CA GLY A 544 11.35 -19.23 -7.87
C GLY A 544 10.18 -18.79 -8.74
N ILE A 545 9.25 -19.71 -8.95
CA ILE A 545 8.05 -19.46 -9.74
C ILE A 545 6.85 -19.52 -8.80
N LEU A 546 6.05 -18.45 -8.77
CA LEU A 546 4.80 -18.40 -8.03
C LEU A 546 3.71 -19.17 -8.77
N GLU A 547 2.61 -19.53 -8.07
CA GLU A 547 1.48 -20.29 -8.68
C GLU A 547 0.86 -19.64 -9.92
N CYS A 548 1.15 -18.38 -10.15
CA CYS A 548 0.63 -17.56 -11.24
C CYS A 548 1.67 -17.23 -12.32
N ASP A 549 2.73 -18.02 -12.43
CA ASP A 549 3.79 -17.89 -13.43
C ASP A 549 4.62 -16.58 -13.33
N ILE A 550 4.63 -15.91 -12.16
CA ILE A 550 5.55 -14.82 -11.89
C ILE A 550 6.89 -15.41 -11.45
N GLU A 551 7.94 -15.12 -12.21
CA GLU A 551 9.33 -15.52 -11.91
C GLU A 551 10.00 -14.48 -11.00
N LEU A 552 10.61 -14.94 -9.90
CA LEU A 552 11.45 -14.14 -9.02
C LEU A 552 12.87 -14.70 -9.04
N ASN A 553 13.84 -13.82 -9.26
CA ASN A 553 15.26 -14.21 -9.43
C ASN A 553 16.13 -13.67 -8.31
#